data_7a1c6f8e25292b54b90755f936a9ff64
#
_entry.id   7a1c6f8e25292b54b90755f936a9ff64
#
_cell.length_a   1.000
_cell.length_b   1.000
_cell.length_c   1.000
_cell.angle_alpha   90.00
_cell.angle_beta   90.00
_cell.angle_gamma   90.00
#
_symmetry.space_group_name_H-M   'P 1'
#
loop_
_entity.id
_entity.type
_entity.pdbx_description
1 polymer ?
#
loop_
_entity_poly.entity_id
_entity_poly.type
_entity_poly.pdbx_seq_one_letter_code
_entity_poly.pdbx_strand_id
1 'polypeptide(L)'
;MDNIKITVQQMVDEMPYLSVVSGGQFLDREIYVMDVSRPALELTGYFDYYPQNRIQLFGATEISFINRMTVEEKTIIIKKLCQPEVPAFLVSRGLDIPEEMIQYATEKEIPVILSNRNTTRLNANVMNFLEEHLAERDSQHGVLVEIYGMGVMITGESGIGKSETALELIERGHRLVADDRVELYMMDESRIIGEAPEILRHLIEIRGVGVIDIMNMYGGGSVRDRTVVDIVINLKHWDNEGNFDRLGNKMESRRFFNVDVPLLNIPVRVGRNLATIIEVAAMNVRAKELGYDATAQFESNLSRLIKKNKK
;
A
#
# COMPACT_ATOMS: atom_id res chain seq x y z
N MET A 1 8.84 17.86 8.99
CA MET A 1 8.53 16.57 8.34
C MET A 1 9.00 16.73 6.91
N ASP A 2 9.97 15.97 6.50
CA ASP A 2 10.39 15.98 5.10
C ASP A 2 9.22 15.43 4.29
N ASN A 3 8.73 16.22 3.33
CA ASN A 3 7.68 15.74 2.43
C ASN A 3 8.23 14.53 1.66
N ILE A 4 7.52 13.41 1.72
CA ILE A 4 7.84 12.23 0.90
C ILE A 4 7.78 12.66 -0.55
N LYS A 5 8.80 12.32 -1.32
CA LYS A 5 8.96 12.72 -2.71
C LYS A 5 9.60 11.61 -3.52
N ILE A 6 9.27 11.59 -4.78
CA ILE A 6 9.92 10.74 -5.79
C ILE A 6 10.36 11.60 -6.97
N THR A 7 11.20 11.06 -7.82
CA THR A 7 11.63 11.74 -9.04
C THR A 7 10.89 11.20 -10.27
N VAL A 8 10.82 12.01 -11.32
CA VAL A 8 10.33 11.56 -12.63
C VAL A 8 11.19 10.41 -13.17
N GLN A 9 12.51 10.40 -12.84
CA GLN A 9 13.42 9.29 -13.20
C GLN A 9 12.94 7.97 -12.62
N GLN A 10 12.62 7.92 -11.31
CA GLN A 10 12.10 6.70 -10.67
C GLN A 10 10.83 6.19 -11.36
N MET A 11 9.90 7.10 -11.69
CA MET A 11 8.69 6.74 -12.42
C MET A 11 8.99 6.14 -13.80
N VAL A 12 9.95 6.69 -14.53
CA VAL A 12 10.34 6.18 -15.86
C VAL A 12 11.03 4.82 -15.75
N ASP A 13 11.91 4.64 -14.76
CA ASP A 13 12.66 3.40 -14.56
C ASP A 13 11.76 2.21 -14.19
N GLU A 14 10.73 2.45 -13.38
CA GLU A 14 9.81 1.41 -12.95
C GLU A 14 8.66 1.14 -13.94
N MET A 15 8.44 2.05 -14.91
CA MET A 15 7.40 1.90 -15.92
C MET A 15 7.97 1.75 -17.34
N PRO A 16 8.37 0.53 -17.77
CA PRO A 16 9.09 0.29 -19.03
C PRO A 16 8.31 0.64 -20.31
N TYR A 17 7.04 1.00 -20.18
CA TYR A 17 6.19 1.50 -21.26
C TYR A 17 6.16 3.03 -21.37
N LEU A 18 6.96 3.74 -20.58
CA LEU A 18 7.21 5.16 -20.69
C LEU A 18 8.50 5.40 -21.48
N SER A 19 8.47 6.35 -22.40
CA SER A 19 9.60 6.73 -23.22
C SER A 19 9.80 8.23 -23.15
N VAL A 20 10.99 8.67 -22.77
CA VAL A 20 11.33 10.11 -22.72
C VAL A 20 11.54 10.62 -24.13
N VAL A 21 10.75 11.64 -24.53
CA VAL A 21 10.80 12.28 -25.86
C VAL A 21 11.71 13.51 -25.83
N SER A 22 11.59 14.32 -24.77
CA SER A 22 12.47 15.47 -24.57
C SER A 22 12.69 15.71 -23.07
N GLY A 23 13.72 16.49 -22.73
CA GLY A 23 14.00 16.86 -21.34
C GLY A 23 14.59 15.73 -20.49
N GLY A 24 15.31 14.75 -21.08
CA GLY A 24 15.93 13.64 -20.36
C GLY A 24 16.96 14.08 -19.31
N GLN A 25 17.49 15.27 -19.40
CA GLN A 25 18.38 15.87 -18.39
C GLN A 25 17.62 16.48 -17.19
N PHE A 26 16.29 16.49 -17.19
CA PHE A 26 15.44 17.08 -16.15
C PHE A 26 14.60 16.03 -15.42
N LEU A 27 14.97 14.77 -15.49
CA LEU A 27 14.23 13.67 -14.86
C LEU A 27 14.41 13.60 -13.32
N ASP A 28 15.30 14.42 -12.77
CA ASP A 28 15.47 14.63 -11.33
C ASP A 28 14.36 15.49 -10.69
N ARG A 29 13.43 16.02 -11.51
CA ARG A 29 12.27 16.78 -11.01
C ARG A 29 11.45 15.94 -10.04
N GLU A 30 11.06 16.59 -8.95
CA GLU A 30 10.40 15.94 -7.83
C GLU A 30 8.87 15.95 -7.98
N ILE A 31 8.24 14.88 -7.54
CA ILE A 31 6.79 14.69 -7.50
C ILE A 31 6.41 14.52 -6.03
N TYR A 32 5.47 15.34 -5.56
CA TYR A 32 4.99 15.34 -4.16
C TYR A 32 3.50 15.02 -4.04
N VAL A 33 2.77 14.93 -5.16
CA VAL A 33 1.32 14.81 -5.20
C VAL A 33 0.92 13.53 -5.89
N MET A 34 0.03 12.77 -5.27
CA MET A 34 -0.45 11.47 -5.76
C MET A 34 -1.38 11.57 -6.96
N ASP A 35 -1.91 12.77 -7.23
CA ASP A 35 -2.88 12.99 -8.30
C ASP A 35 -2.21 13.30 -9.64
N VAL A 36 -2.90 12.92 -10.72
CA VAL A 36 -2.58 13.26 -12.10
C VAL A 36 -3.62 14.28 -12.62
N SER A 37 -3.20 15.30 -13.34
CA SER A 37 -4.08 16.28 -13.98
C SER A 37 -4.27 15.97 -15.46
N ARG A 38 -5.47 16.25 -15.97
CA ARG A 38 -5.78 16.26 -17.40
C ARG A 38 -6.26 17.66 -17.80
N PRO A 39 -5.40 18.47 -18.44
CA PRO A 39 -5.70 19.87 -18.73
C PRO A 39 -6.76 19.99 -19.83
N ALA A 40 -8.05 19.99 -19.46
CA ALA A 40 -9.15 20.12 -20.39
C ALA A 40 -9.66 21.58 -20.48
N LEU A 41 -9.97 22.19 -19.34
CA LEU A 41 -10.43 23.60 -19.28
C LEU A 41 -9.28 24.58 -19.56
N GLU A 42 -8.08 24.22 -19.13
CA GLU A 42 -6.86 24.99 -19.35
C GLU A 42 -6.61 25.20 -20.86
N LEU A 43 -6.95 24.20 -21.68
CA LEU A 43 -6.85 24.32 -23.14
C LEU A 43 -7.82 25.34 -23.72
N THR A 44 -8.88 25.72 -23.03
CA THR A 44 -9.79 26.80 -23.43
C THR A 44 -9.38 28.18 -22.91
N GLY A 45 -8.27 28.25 -22.17
CA GLY A 45 -7.73 29.47 -21.59
C GLY A 45 -8.11 29.75 -20.14
N TYR A 46 -8.80 28.79 -19.45
CA TYR A 46 -9.17 28.92 -18.05
C TYR A 46 -8.11 28.24 -17.14
N PHE A 47 -7.39 29.06 -16.37
CA PHE A 47 -6.28 28.65 -15.54
C PHE A 47 -6.43 28.94 -14.04
N ASP A 48 -7.59 29.44 -13.60
CA ASP A 48 -7.78 29.88 -12.21
C ASP A 48 -7.53 28.78 -11.17
N TYR A 49 -7.74 27.53 -11.54
CA TYR A 49 -7.53 26.34 -10.69
C TYR A 49 -6.59 25.31 -11.34
N TYR A 50 -5.64 25.76 -12.15
CA TYR A 50 -4.68 24.88 -12.79
C TYR A 50 -3.77 24.20 -11.75
N PRO A 51 -3.83 22.85 -11.61
CA PRO A 51 -3.02 22.13 -10.62
C PRO A 51 -1.62 21.88 -11.17
N GLN A 52 -0.78 22.91 -11.17
CA GLN A 52 0.56 22.92 -11.76
C GLN A 52 1.55 21.96 -11.08
N ASN A 53 1.31 21.55 -9.83
CA ASN A 53 2.16 20.63 -9.06
C ASN A 53 1.87 19.14 -9.35
N ARG A 54 1.06 18.83 -10.38
CA ARG A 54 0.72 17.47 -10.80
C ARG A 54 1.33 17.13 -12.15
N ILE A 55 1.54 15.83 -12.38
CA ILE A 55 1.83 15.34 -13.74
C ILE A 55 0.65 15.69 -14.65
N GLN A 56 0.94 16.29 -15.81
CA GLN A 56 -0.08 16.69 -16.77
C GLN A 56 -0.21 15.60 -17.85
N LEU A 57 -1.34 14.90 -17.87
CA LEU A 57 -1.62 13.80 -18.80
C LEU A 57 -2.47 14.26 -19.98
N PHE A 58 -1.93 14.10 -21.17
CA PHE A 58 -2.59 14.43 -22.44
C PHE A 58 -3.04 13.15 -23.15
N GLY A 59 -4.33 13.05 -23.42
CA GLY A 59 -4.94 11.98 -24.21
C GLY A 59 -5.31 12.46 -25.60
N ALA A 60 -6.07 11.60 -26.30
CA ALA A 60 -6.51 11.91 -27.68
C ALA A 60 -7.37 13.18 -27.77
N THR A 61 -8.19 13.45 -26.77
CA THR A 61 -9.05 14.65 -26.72
C THR A 61 -8.20 15.91 -26.61
N GLU A 62 -7.27 15.94 -25.67
CA GLU A 62 -6.41 17.08 -25.41
C GLU A 62 -5.49 17.37 -26.61
N ILE A 63 -4.81 16.36 -27.16
CA ILE A 63 -3.93 16.52 -28.32
C ILE A 63 -4.74 16.90 -29.58
N SER A 64 -5.89 16.31 -29.81
CA SER A 64 -6.76 16.69 -30.93
C SER A 64 -7.24 18.14 -30.83
N PHE A 65 -7.54 18.61 -29.63
CA PHE A 65 -7.95 20.00 -29.39
C PHE A 65 -6.79 20.98 -29.64
N ILE A 66 -5.60 20.68 -29.11
CA ILE A 66 -4.38 21.46 -29.35
C ILE A 66 -4.11 21.57 -30.87
N ASN A 67 -4.23 20.46 -31.61
CA ASN A 67 -3.95 20.43 -33.03
C ASN A 67 -4.94 21.26 -33.89
N ARG A 68 -6.10 21.68 -33.34
CA ARG A 68 -7.07 22.56 -34.00
C ARG A 68 -6.80 24.05 -33.75
N MET A 69 -5.95 24.37 -32.78
CA MET A 69 -5.57 25.74 -32.47
C MET A 69 -4.68 26.35 -33.57
N THR A 70 -4.74 27.64 -33.73
CA THR A 70 -3.73 28.40 -34.49
C THR A 70 -2.38 28.33 -33.79
N VAL A 71 -1.30 28.66 -34.48
CA VAL A 71 0.05 28.71 -33.91
C VAL A 71 0.12 29.69 -32.72
N GLU A 72 -0.53 30.83 -32.82
CA GLU A 72 -0.59 31.83 -31.77
C GLU A 72 -1.33 31.31 -30.54
N GLU A 73 -2.50 30.69 -30.73
CA GLU A 73 -3.28 30.07 -29.63
C GLU A 73 -2.50 28.96 -28.93
N LYS A 74 -1.89 28.03 -29.70
CA LYS A 74 -1.02 26.99 -29.16
C LYS A 74 0.10 27.57 -28.29
N THR A 75 0.79 28.57 -28.81
CA THR A 75 1.90 29.23 -28.13
C THR A 75 1.47 29.80 -26.78
N ILE A 76 0.33 30.52 -26.76
CA ILE A 76 -0.18 31.14 -25.52
C ILE A 76 -0.58 30.09 -24.51
N ILE A 77 -1.33 29.06 -24.93
CA ILE A 77 -1.85 28.03 -24.03
C ILE A 77 -0.73 27.15 -23.50
N ILE A 78 0.16 26.66 -24.37
CA ILE A 78 1.27 25.76 -23.96
C ILE A 78 2.22 26.50 -23.04
N LYS A 79 2.55 27.76 -23.29
CA LYS A 79 3.36 28.59 -22.35
C LYS A 79 2.72 28.69 -20.97
N LYS A 80 1.39 28.83 -20.89
CA LYS A 80 0.68 28.85 -19.62
C LYS A 80 0.64 27.49 -18.92
N LEU A 81 0.63 26.39 -19.66
CA LEU A 81 0.74 25.03 -19.10
C LEU A 81 2.14 24.73 -18.56
N CYS A 82 3.19 25.30 -19.15
CA CYS A 82 4.58 25.11 -18.74
C CYS A 82 4.94 25.97 -17.52
N GLN A 83 4.38 25.61 -16.34
CA GLN A 83 4.74 26.25 -15.07
C GLN A 83 5.92 25.55 -14.41
N PRO A 84 6.73 26.27 -13.59
CA PRO A 84 7.92 25.71 -12.96
C PRO A 84 7.65 24.50 -12.06
N GLU A 85 6.46 24.41 -11.48
CA GLU A 85 6.05 23.35 -10.54
C GLU A 85 5.59 22.08 -11.25
N VAL A 86 5.37 22.10 -12.57
CA VAL A 86 4.91 20.92 -13.33
C VAL A 86 6.01 19.87 -13.36
N PRO A 87 5.80 18.66 -12.81
CA PRO A 87 6.84 17.64 -12.79
C PRO A 87 7.16 17.07 -14.17
N ALA A 88 6.13 16.78 -14.96
CA ALA A 88 6.28 16.20 -16.29
C ALA A 88 5.00 16.39 -17.12
N PHE A 89 5.16 16.39 -18.46
CA PHE A 89 4.10 16.15 -19.41
C PHE A 89 4.10 14.70 -19.84
N LEU A 90 2.94 14.03 -19.78
CA LEU A 90 2.77 12.63 -20.14
C LEU A 90 1.75 12.53 -21.27
N VAL A 91 2.15 12.01 -22.43
CA VAL A 91 1.28 11.83 -23.60
C VAL A 91 0.98 10.35 -23.78
N SER A 92 -0.31 10.01 -23.88
CA SER A 92 -0.77 8.63 -24.00
C SER A 92 -0.98 8.20 -25.46
N ARG A 93 -1.20 6.88 -25.69
CA ARG A 93 -1.58 6.27 -26.97
C ARG A 93 -0.55 6.38 -28.10
N GLY A 94 0.69 6.72 -27.81
CA GLY A 94 1.69 6.97 -28.86
C GLY A 94 1.33 8.12 -29.80
N LEU A 95 0.59 9.12 -29.29
CA LEU A 95 0.16 10.26 -30.10
C LEU A 95 1.33 11.15 -30.47
N ASP A 96 1.24 11.78 -31.65
CA ASP A 96 2.19 12.78 -32.09
C ASP A 96 2.12 14.01 -31.17
N ILE A 97 3.26 14.43 -30.66
CA ILE A 97 3.37 15.52 -29.72
C ILE A 97 3.60 16.82 -30.52
N PRO A 98 2.79 17.89 -30.27
CA PRO A 98 2.99 19.17 -30.93
C PRO A 98 4.41 19.73 -30.70
N GLU A 99 5.05 20.23 -31.74
CA GLU A 99 6.41 20.78 -31.64
C GLU A 99 6.50 21.92 -30.62
N GLU A 100 5.49 22.76 -30.54
CA GLU A 100 5.40 23.85 -29.58
C GLU A 100 5.40 23.33 -28.14
N MET A 101 4.80 22.16 -27.87
CA MET A 101 4.83 21.52 -26.55
C MET A 101 6.25 21.08 -26.19
N ILE A 102 6.96 20.44 -27.10
CA ILE A 102 8.36 20.02 -26.91
C ILE A 102 9.24 21.25 -26.65
N GLN A 103 9.10 22.28 -27.48
CA GLN A 103 9.89 23.50 -27.38
C GLN A 103 9.72 24.18 -26.01
N TYR A 104 8.47 24.54 -25.64
CA TYR A 104 8.23 25.30 -24.41
C TYR A 104 8.39 24.47 -23.14
N ALA A 105 8.13 23.15 -23.18
CA ALA A 105 8.45 22.27 -22.08
C ALA A 105 9.97 22.23 -21.84
N THR A 106 10.78 22.12 -22.90
CA THR A 106 12.24 22.14 -22.81
C THR A 106 12.76 23.49 -22.27
N GLU A 107 12.21 24.62 -22.72
CA GLU A 107 12.56 25.96 -22.21
C GLU A 107 12.27 26.11 -20.70
N LYS A 108 11.30 25.36 -20.16
CA LYS A 108 10.92 25.33 -18.74
C LYS A 108 11.43 24.14 -17.97
N GLU A 109 12.36 23.38 -18.57
CA GLU A 109 12.97 22.21 -17.95
C GLU A 109 11.97 21.12 -17.57
N ILE A 110 10.85 21.01 -18.30
CA ILE A 110 9.82 20.01 -18.06
C ILE A 110 10.04 18.82 -19.00
N PRO A 111 10.24 17.61 -18.50
CA PRO A 111 10.35 16.42 -19.35
C PRO A 111 9.04 16.07 -20.01
N VAL A 112 9.10 15.69 -21.28
CA VAL A 112 7.95 15.21 -22.06
C VAL A 112 8.11 13.71 -22.29
N ILE A 113 7.13 12.95 -21.84
CA ILE A 113 7.14 11.49 -21.81
C ILE A 113 5.97 10.94 -22.62
N LEU A 114 6.24 9.94 -23.43
CA LEU A 114 5.26 9.25 -24.27
C LEU A 114 4.98 7.85 -23.76
N SER A 115 3.73 7.41 -23.87
CA SER A 115 3.32 6.03 -23.63
C SER A 115 2.37 5.52 -24.69
N ASN A 116 2.53 4.26 -25.12
CA ASN A 116 1.61 3.59 -26.04
C ASN A 116 0.31 3.11 -25.35
N ARG A 117 0.21 3.20 -24.02
CA ARG A 117 -0.97 2.80 -23.25
C ARG A 117 -2.14 3.75 -23.52
N ASN A 118 -3.37 3.25 -23.43
CA ASN A 118 -4.55 4.13 -23.47
C ASN A 118 -4.60 5.03 -22.24
N THR A 119 -5.20 6.20 -22.38
CA THR A 119 -5.20 7.27 -21.38
C THR A 119 -5.73 6.83 -20.01
N THR A 120 -6.85 6.09 -19.99
CA THR A 120 -7.47 5.62 -18.73
C THR A 120 -6.55 4.65 -17.97
N ARG A 121 -5.96 3.69 -18.69
CA ARG A 121 -5.05 2.71 -18.08
C ARG A 121 -3.74 3.34 -17.64
N LEU A 122 -3.22 4.27 -18.44
CA LEU A 122 -2.02 5.02 -18.08
C LEU A 122 -2.24 5.85 -16.83
N ASN A 123 -3.36 6.58 -16.76
CA ASN A 123 -3.74 7.37 -15.58
C ASN A 123 -3.81 6.50 -14.32
N ALA A 124 -4.52 5.38 -14.38
CA ALA A 124 -4.64 4.46 -13.25
C ALA A 124 -3.28 3.91 -12.80
N ASN A 125 -2.42 3.52 -13.77
CA ASN A 125 -1.09 2.99 -13.42
C ASN A 125 -0.19 4.04 -12.78
N VAL A 126 -0.21 5.28 -13.29
CA VAL A 126 0.59 6.38 -12.73
C VAL A 126 0.06 6.75 -11.33
N MET A 127 -1.24 6.84 -11.15
CA MET A 127 -1.83 7.10 -9.82
C MET A 127 -1.45 6.02 -8.82
N ASN A 128 -1.59 4.74 -9.16
CA ASN A 128 -1.20 3.64 -8.27
C ASN A 128 0.29 3.70 -7.90
N PHE A 129 1.15 4.02 -8.87
CA PHE A 129 2.58 4.22 -8.63
C PHE A 129 2.84 5.38 -7.66
N LEU A 130 2.17 6.51 -7.86
CA LEU A 130 2.31 7.67 -6.98
C LEU A 130 1.79 7.38 -5.57
N GLU A 131 0.64 6.72 -5.44
CA GLU A 131 0.07 6.30 -4.16
C GLU A 131 1.02 5.35 -3.41
N GLU A 132 1.61 4.38 -4.10
CA GLU A 132 2.54 3.43 -3.49
C GLU A 132 3.83 4.08 -2.98
N HIS A 133 4.37 5.06 -3.72
CA HIS A 133 5.66 5.67 -3.41
C HIS A 133 5.58 6.93 -2.56
N LEU A 134 4.45 7.65 -2.60
CA LEU A 134 4.22 8.87 -1.82
C LEU A 134 3.38 8.63 -0.56
N ALA A 135 2.92 7.39 -0.33
CA ALA A 135 2.19 7.06 0.88
C ALA A 135 3.04 7.33 2.14
N GLU A 136 2.42 7.89 3.16
CA GLU A 136 3.03 8.00 4.48
C GLU A 136 3.33 6.59 5.00
N ARG A 137 4.57 6.36 5.43
CA ARG A 137 5.05 5.08 5.94
C ARG A 137 5.31 5.16 7.43
N ASP A 138 4.89 4.14 8.16
CA ASP A 138 5.21 3.92 9.57
C ASP A 138 5.93 2.58 9.72
N SER A 139 6.87 2.51 10.64
CA SER A 139 7.64 1.30 10.88
C SER A 139 7.31 0.72 12.24
N GLN A 140 6.83 -0.50 12.26
CA GLN A 140 6.42 -1.21 13.46
C GLN A 140 7.31 -2.42 13.71
N HIS A 141 7.67 -2.65 15.01
CA HIS A 141 8.35 -3.87 15.40
C HIS A 141 7.37 -5.03 15.53
N GLY A 142 7.62 -6.11 14.80
CA GLY A 142 6.75 -7.27 14.79
C GLY A 142 7.06 -8.22 13.63
N VAL A 143 6.22 -9.22 13.46
CA VAL A 143 6.28 -10.19 12.37
C VAL A 143 4.97 -10.12 11.60
N LEU A 144 5.02 -10.11 10.28
CA LEU A 144 3.84 -10.16 9.42
C LEU A 144 3.83 -11.46 8.63
N VAL A 145 2.76 -12.22 8.78
CA VAL A 145 2.55 -13.51 8.10
C VAL A 145 1.19 -13.51 7.42
N GLU A 146 1.11 -14.03 6.19
CA GLU A 146 -0.17 -14.31 5.56
C GLU A 146 -0.68 -15.70 5.94
N ILE A 147 -1.83 -15.76 6.60
CA ILE A 147 -2.47 -16.99 7.09
C ILE A 147 -3.83 -17.15 6.41
N TYR A 148 -3.99 -18.17 5.55
CA TYR A 148 -5.21 -18.42 4.77
C TYR A 148 -5.68 -17.20 3.97
N GLY A 149 -4.75 -16.37 3.50
CA GLY A 149 -5.04 -15.15 2.74
C GLY A 149 -5.34 -13.92 3.57
N MET A 150 -5.21 -13.98 4.90
CA MET A 150 -5.29 -12.85 5.83
C MET A 150 -3.89 -12.43 6.30
N GLY A 151 -3.60 -11.14 6.30
CA GLY A 151 -2.36 -10.61 6.89
C GLY A 151 -2.49 -10.49 8.40
N VAL A 152 -1.69 -11.26 9.10
CA VAL A 152 -1.65 -11.32 10.56
C VAL A 152 -0.35 -10.69 11.05
N MET A 153 -0.46 -9.54 11.72
CA MET A 153 0.67 -8.87 12.34
C MET A 153 0.84 -9.33 13.78
N ILE A 154 1.94 -10.05 14.06
CA ILE A 154 2.28 -10.57 15.37
C ILE A 154 3.18 -9.57 16.08
N THR A 155 2.73 -9.05 17.21
CA THR A 155 3.46 -8.09 18.06
C THR A 155 3.66 -8.65 19.46
N GLY A 156 4.48 -7.98 20.27
CA GLY A 156 4.78 -8.39 21.65
C GLY A 156 6.21 -8.07 22.02
N GLU A 157 6.57 -8.28 23.27
CA GLU A 157 7.90 -8.00 23.77
C GLU A 157 8.99 -8.77 23.02
N SER A 158 10.23 -8.23 23.05
CA SER A 158 11.38 -8.91 22.46
C SER A 158 11.62 -10.24 23.19
N GLY A 159 11.83 -11.33 22.42
CA GLY A 159 12.07 -12.67 22.97
C GLY A 159 10.82 -13.45 23.40
N ILE A 160 9.62 -12.95 23.11
CA ILE A 160 8.37 -13.65 23.45
C ILE A 160 8.05 -14.83 22.50
N GLY A 161 8.83 -15.02 21.43
CA GLY A 161 8.66 -16.12 20.47
C GLY A 161 7.94 -15.75 19.18
N LYS A 162 7.99 -14.48 18.76
CA LYS A 162 7.33 -14.03 17.51
C LYS A 162 7.89 -14.73 16.27
N SER A 163 9.20 -14.65 16.06
CA SER A 163 9.87 -15.23 14.88
C SER A 163 9.81 -16.77 14.88
N GLU A 164 9.96 -17.42 16.04
CA GLU A 164 9.79 -18.86 16.18
C GLU A 164 8.36 -19.32 15.85
N THR A 165 7.36 -18.54 16.27
CA THR A 165 5.96 -18.81 15.92
C THR A 165 5.70 -18.60 14.43
N ALA A 166 6.31 -17.58 13.82
CA ALA A 166 6.21 -17.34 12.38
C ALA A 166 6.84 -18.50 11.59
N LEU A 167 8.01 -18.99 12.01
CA LEU A 167 8.65 -20.15 11.37
C LEU A 167 7.75 -21.39 11.43
N GLU A 168 7.13 -21.67 12.57
CA GLU A 168 6.16 -22.78 12.70
C GLU A 168 4.94 -22.59 11.77
N LEU A 169 4.44 -21.37 11.60
CA LEU A 169 3.37 -21.05 10.66
C LEU A 169 3.81 -21.28 9.20
N ILE A 170 5.05 -20.92 8.84
CA ILE A 170 5.62 -21.17 7.51
C ILE A 170 5.73 -22.67 7.23
N GLU A 171 6.19 -23.48 8.20
CA GLU A 171 6.25 -24.94 8.08
C GLU A 171 4.86 -25.57 7.86
N ARG A 172 3.79 -24.90 8.32
CA ARG A 172 2.39 -25.29 8.09
C ARG A 172 1.81 -24.80 6.74
N GLY A 173 2.63 -24.14 5.93
CA GLY A 173 2.24 -23.69 4.58
C GLY A 173 1.72 -22.25 4.50
N HIS A 174 1.92 -21.44 5.54
CA HIS A 174 1.67 -20.01 5.51
C HIS A 174 2.86 -19.24 4.93
N ARG A 175 2.72 -17.93 4.69
CA ARG A 175 3.72 -17.14 3.97
C ARG A 175 4.29 -16.05 4.85
N LEU A 176 5.62 -15.96 4.94
CA LEU A 176 6.31 -14.83 5.55
C LEU A 176 6.16 -13.58 4.67
N VAL A 177 5.84 -12.46 5.28
CA VAL A 177 5.88 -11.14 4.65
C VAL A 177 7.05 -10.33 5.21
N ALA A 178 7.14 -10.20 6.53
CA ALA A 178 8.20 -9.45 7.20
C ALA A 178 8.51 -10.05 8.57
N ASP A 179 9.78 -9.98 9.00
CA ASP A 179 10.22 -10.28 10.36
C ASP A 179 10.99 -9.09 10.94
N ASP A 180 10.93 -8.94 12.27
CA ASP A 180 11.54 -7.88 13.08
C ASP A 180 10.98 -6.49 12.80
N ARG A 181 10.95 -6.04 11.55
CA ARG A 181 10.46 -4.73 11.14
C ARG A 181 9.44 -4.84 10.01
N VAL A 182 8.26 -4.28 10.24
CA VAL A 182 7.16 -4.21 9.28
C VAL A 182 6.97 -2.75 8.88
N GLU A 183 7.15 -2.44 7.61
CA GLU A 183 6.80 -1.13 7.06
C GLU A 183 5.31 -1.13 6.68
N LEU A 184 4.59 -0.16 7.23
CA LEU A 184 3.15 0.01 7.04
C LEU A 184 2.89 1.27 6.23
N TYR A 185 1.94 1.20 5.30
CA TYR A 185 1.44 2.37 4.57
C TYR A 185 -0.04 2.20 4.22
N MET A 186 -0.72 3.31 3.98
CA MET A 186 -2.12 3.28 3.55
C MET A 186 -2.20 2.99 2.05
N MET A 187 -2.98 1.98 1.67
CA MET A 187 -3.32 1.71 0.28
C MET A 187 -4.53 2.55 -0.16
N ASP A 188 -5.49 2.69 0.75
CA ASP A 188 -6.70 3.52 0.60
C ASP A 188 -7.20 3.94 2.00
N GLU A 189 -8.33 4.62 2.08
CA GLU A 189 -8.88 5.13 3.35
C GLU A 189 -9.20 4.03 4.39
N SER A 190 -9.18 2.76 4.00
CA SER A 190 -9.64 1.63 4.83
C SER A 190 -8.65 0.49 5.00
N ARG A 191 -7.56 0.46 4.23
CA ARG A 191 -6.63 -0.66 4.21
C ARG A 191 -5.18 -0.24 4.43
N ILE A 192 -4.54 -0.95 5.36
CA ILE A 192 -3.11 -0.83 5.64
C ILE A 192 -2.38 -1.98 4.97
N ILE A 193 -1.37 -1.67 4.20
CA ILE A 193 -0.43 -2.66 3.65
C ILE A 193 0.76 -2.76 4.58
N GLY A 194 1.25 -3.97 4.77
CA GLY A 194 2.51 -4.25 5.43
C GLY A 194 3.46 -4.97 4.49
N GLU A 195 4.73 -4.59 4.55
CA GLU A 195 5.83 -5.19 3.78
C GLU A 195 7.12 -5.21 4.61
N ALA A 196 8.11 -5.98 4.17
CA ALA A 196 9.45 -5.95 4.75
C ALA A 196 10.27 -4.79 4.17
N PRO A 197 11.14 -4.13 4.96
CA PRO A 197 12.22 -3.33 4.40
C PRO A 197 13.01 -4.12 3.37
N GLU A 198 13.47 -3.51 2.30
CA GLU A 198 14.14 -4.21 1.19
C GLU A 198 15.30 -5.09 1.66
N ILE A 199 16.10 -4.60 2.61
CA ILE A 199 17.26 -5.31 3.17
C ILE A 199 16.87 -6.53 4.02
N LEU A 200 15.65 -6.59 4.54
CA LEU A 200 15.13 -7.69 5.38
C LEU A 200 14.16 -8.61 4.63
N ARG A 201 13.97 -8.38 3.34
CA ARG A 201 13.00 -9.13 2.53
C ARG A 201 13.33 -10.63 2.53
N HIS A 202 12.34 -11.46 2.85
CA HIS A 202 12.40 -12.93 2.94
C HIS A 202 13.31 -13.48 4.06
N LEU A 203 13.87 -12.63 4.89
CA LEU A 203 14.73 -13.03 5.99
C LEU A 203 13.93 -13.15 7.30
N ILE A 204 14.34 -14.08 8.14
CA ILE A 204 13.86 -14.24 9.51
C ILE A 204 15.06 -14.45 10.46
N GLU A 205 15.02 -13.84 11.63
CA GLU A 205 16.03 -14.05 12.64
C GLU A 205 15.55 -15.03 13.71
N ILE A 206 16.27 -16.15 13.87
CA ILE A 206 16.03 -17.15 14.91
C ILE A 206 17.18 -17.14 15.92
N ARG A 207 16.86 -16.85 17.17
CA ARG A 207 17.86 -16.80 18.25
C ARG A 207 18.59 -18.13 18.39
N GLY A 208 19.92 -18.08 18.38
CA GLY A 208 20.79 -19.26 18.47
C GLY A 208 21.07 -19.96 17.14
N VAL A 209 20.35 -19.60 16.07
CA VAL A 209 20.59 -20.08 14.69
C VAL A 209 21.14 -18.97 13.81
N GLY A 210 20.63 -17.76 13.93
CA GLY A 210 21.00 -16.59 13.13
C GLY A 210 19.93 -16.22 12.12
N VAL A 211 20.32 -15.48 11.06
CA VAL A 211 19.45 -15.04 9.98
C VAL A 211 19.26 -16.17 8.96
N ILE A 212 18.02 -16.45 8.62
CA ILE A 212 17.60 -17.52 7.70
C ILE A 212 16.86 -16.91 6.53
N ASP A 213 17.18 -17.35 5.30
CA ASP A 213 16.45 -16.99 4.08
C ASP A 213 15.32 -18.01 3.84
N ILE A 214 14.09 -17.58 4.09
CA ILE A 214 12.89 -18.42 3.97
C ILE A 214 12.62 -18.83 2.52
N MET A 215 12.85 -17.91 1.58
CA MET A 215 12.62 -18.22 0.16
C MET A 215 13.55 -19.33 -0.34
N ASN A 216 14.82 -19.30 0.07
CA ASN A 216 15.80 -20.33 -0.31
C ASN A 216 15.59 -21.65 0.42
N MET A 217 15.09 -21.65 1.68
CA MET A 217 14.89 -22.88 2.46
C MET A 217 13.55 -23.57 2.18
N TYR A 218 12.47 -22.81 2.04
CA TYR A 218 11.10 -23.34 1.93
C TYR A 218 10.45 -23.10 0.55
N GLY A 219 11.14 -22.38 -0.35
CA GLY A 219 10.69 -22.08 -1.70
C GLY A 219 9.84 -20.79 -1.79
N GLY A 220 9.67 -20.28 -3.02
CA GLY A 220 8.94 -19.02 -3.26
C GLY A 220 7.46 -19.03 -2.85
N GLY A 221 6.88 -20.22 -2.61
CA GLY A 221 5.51 -20.32 -2.08
C GLY A 221 5.38 -19.95 -0.61
N SER A 222 6.50 -19.88 0.14
CA SER A 222 6.55 -19.60 1.58
C SER A 222 6.75 -18.13 1.92
N VAL A 223 6.87 -17.26 0.91
CA VAL A 223 7.06 -15.83 1.08
C VAL A 223 6.03 -15.03 0.29
N ARG A 224 5.82 -13.80 0.70
CA ARG A 224 5.00 -12.81 0.01
C ARG A 224 5.59 -11.42 0.22
N ASP A 225 5.66 -10.61 -0.83
CA ASP A 225 6.29 -9.29 -0.75
C ASP A 225 5.50 -8.33 0.15
N ARG A 226 4.17 -8.34 0.06
CA ARG A 226 3.29 -7.47 0.86
C ARG A 226 1.90 -8.06 1.02
N THR A 227 1.19 -7.67 2.08
CA THR A 227 -0.21 -8.06 2.32
C THR A 227 -0.97 -6.97 3.06
N VAL A 228 -2.30 -7.01 2.99
CA VAL A 228 -3.15 -6.18 3.88
C VAL A 228 -2.96 -6.65 5.32
N VAL A 229 -2.89 -5.74 6.28
CA VAL A 229 -2.89 -6.08 7.71
C VAL A 229 -4.34 -6.17 8.18
N ASP A 230 -4.87 -7.40 8.23
CA ASP A 230 -6.27 -7.65 8.58
C ASP A 230 -6.48 -7.75 10.09
N ILE A 231 -5.45 -8.19 10.82
CA ILE A 231 -5.52 -8.38 12.27
C ILE A 231 -4.13 -8.20 12.91
N VAL A 232 -4.12 -7.62 14.10
CA VAL A 232 -2.95 -7.58 14.98
C VAL A 232 -3.14 -8.60 16.12
N ILE A 233 -2.14 -9.46 16.30
CA ILE A 233 -2.07 -10.38 17.43
C ILE A 233 -0.93 -9.94 18.33
N ASN A 234 -1.27 -9.52 19.54
CA ASN A 234 -0.31 -9.09 20.53
C ASN A 234 -0.04 -10.23 21.53
N LEU A 235 1.16 -10.77 21.47
CA LEU A 235 1.61 -11.79 22.41
C LEU A 235 1.99 -11.15 23.75
N LYS A 236 1.39 -11.61 24.83
CA LYS A 236 1.66 -11.14 26.20
C LYS A 236 2.12 -12.29 27.07
N HIS A 237 3.06 -12.03 27.98
CA HIS A 237 3.39 -13.02 28.99
C HIS A 237 2.16 -13.38 29.81
N TRP A 238 2.06 -14.68 30.17
CA TRP A 238 0.98 -15.14 31.04
C TRP A 238 1.12 -14.48 32.40
N ASP A 239 0.11 -13.71 32.78
CA ASP A 239 -0.05 -13.13 34.09
C ASP A 239 -1.28 -13.77 34.75
N ASN A 240 -1.13 -14.23 36.02
CA ASN A 240 -2.22 -14.85 36.77
C ASN A 240 -3.35 -13.85 37.10
N GLU A 241 -3.05 -12.55 37.02
CA GLU A 241 -4.01 -11.46 37.28
C GLU A 241 -4.64 -10.88 36.00
N GLY A 242 -4.19 -11.31 34.82
CA GLY A 242 -4.67 -10.82 33.52
C GLY A 242 -6.11 -11.26 33.25
N ASN A 243 -7.01 -10.31 33.16
CA ASN A 243 -8.39 -10.49 32.63
C ASN A 243 -8.35 -10.74 31.12
N PHE A 244 -7.91 -11.93 30.70
CA PHE A 244 -8.06 -12.33 29.30
C PHE A 244 -9.52 -12.64 29.03
N ASP A 245 -10.07 -11.98 28.02
CA ASP A 245 -11.46 -12.25 27.59
C ASP A 245 -11.57 -13.70 27.09
N ARG A 246 -12.22 -14.54 27.87
CA ARG A 246 -12.40 -15.99 27.55
C ARG A 246 -13.44 -16.21 26.46
N LEU A 247 -14.32 -15.27 26.21
CA LEU A 247 -15.41 -15.40 25.25
C LEU A 247 -15.12 -14.67 23.93
N GLY A 248 -14.05 -13.83 23.88
CA GLY A 248 -13.71 -13.07 22.68
C GLY A 248 -14.77 -12.00 22.30
N ASN A 249 -15.51 -11.51 23.30
CA ASN A 249 -16.62 -10.56 23.08
C ASN A 249 -16.13 -9.12 22.87
N LYS A 250 -14.94 -8.78 23.37
CA LYS A 250 -14.34 -7.45 23.21
C LYS A 250 -13.20 -7.55 22.22
N MET A 251 -13.50 -7.22 20.98
CA MET A 251 -12.47 -7.01 19.98
C MET A 251 -11.91 -5.62 20.19
N GLU A 252 -10.67 -5.54 20.69
CA GLU A 252 -9.91 -4.30 20.73
C GLU A 252 -9.49 -3.91 19.31
N SER A 253 -9.09 -2.68 19.10
CA SER A 253 -8.47 -2.24 17.86
C SER A 253 -7.14 -1.57 18.12
N ARG A 254 -6.23 -1.68 17.15
CA ARG A 254 -5.01 -0.89 17.08
C ARG A 254 -5.11 0.05 15.90
N ARG A 255 -4.89 1.33 16.17
CA ARG A 255 -4.96 2.34 15.13
C ARG A 255 -3.61 2.53 14.46
N PHE A 256 -3.61 2.42 13.15
CA PHE A 256 -2.49 2.80 12.27
C PHE A 256 -3.00 3.89 11.35
N PHE A 257 -2.32 5.03 11.30
CA PHE A 257 -2.81 6.21 10.57
C PHE A 257 -4.27 6.51 10.95
N ASN A 258 -5.19 6.38 10.00
CA ASN A 258 -6.63 6.61 10.21
C ASN A 258 -7.47 5.31 10.21
N VAL A 259 -6.83 4.14 10.17
CA VAL A 259 -7.49 2.83 10.08
C VAL A 259 -7.39 2.10 11.40
N ASP A 260 -8.52 1.60 11.90
CA ASP A 260 -8.61 0.78 13.10
C ASP A 260 -8.55 -0.71 12.69
N VAL A 261 -7.45 -1.39 13.02
CA VAL A 261 -7.22 -2.81 12.74
C VAL A 261 -7.59 -3.64 13.98
N PRO A 262 -8.36 -4.74 13.85
CA PRO A 262 -8.70 -5.63 14.96
C PRO A 262 -7.45 -6.09 15.72
N LEU A 263 -7.53 -6.08 17.06
CA LEU A 263 -6.45 -6.48 17.96
C LEU A 263 -6.90 -7.61 18.88
N LEU A 264 -6.12 -8.70 18.91
CA LEU A 264 -6.28 -9.78 19.87
C LEU A 264 -5.06 -9.89 20.77
N ASN A 265 -5.27 -9.93 22.09
CA ASN A 265 -4.22 -10.20 23.06
C ASN A 265 -4.20 -11.71 23.37
N ILE A 266 -3.08 -12.38 23.04
CA ILE A 266 -2.91 -13.82 23.28
C ILE A 266 -1.86 -14.04 24.36
N PRO A 267 -2.22 -14.71 25.48
CA PRO A 267 -1.27 -15.03 26.53
C PRO A 267 -0.36 -16.18 26.12
N VAL A 268 0.95 -15.95 26.23
CA VAL A 268 1.99 -16.95 25.99
C VAL A 268 2.24 -17.77 27.26
N ARG A 269 2.10 -19.07 27.15
CA ARG A 269 2.38 -20.01 28.25
C ARG A 269 3.09 -21.23 27.73
N VAL A 270 4.05 -21.75 28.51
CA VAL A 270 4.74 -23.01 28.20
C VAL A 270 3.73 -24.13 27.95
N GLY A 271 3.92 -24.88 26.88
CA GLY A 271 3.06 -26.01 26.48
C GLY A 271 1.84 -25.61 25.63
N ARG A 272 1.65 -24.34 25.28
CA ARG A 272 0.66 -23.91 24.29
C ARG A 272 1.28 -23.78 22.91
N ASN A 273 0.63 -24.36 21.91
CA ASN A 273 1.02 -24.15 20.52
C ASN A 273 0.43 -22.82 20.01
N LEU A 274 1.30 -21.81 19.89
CA LEU A 274 0.91 -20.47 19.50
C LEU A 274 0.49 -20.43 18.02
N ALA A 275 1.17 -21.15 17.14
CA ALA A 275 0.82 -21.18 15.72
C ALA A 275 -0.61 -21.64 15.52
N THR A 276 -1.04 -22.72 16.17
CA THR A 276 -2.43 -23.20 16.11
C THR A 276 -3.43 -22.18 16.63
N ILE A 277 -3.10 -21.47 17.72
CA ILE A 277 -4.01 -20.45 18.28
C ILE A 277 -4.14 -19.28 17.30
N ILE A 278 -3.06 -18.86 16.67
CA ILE A 278 -3.04 -17.77 15.69
C ILE A 278 -3.81 -18.16 14.42
N GLU A 279 -3.65 -19.39 13.91
CA GLU A 279 -4.45 -19.89 12.79
C GLU A 279 -5.96 -19.83 13.07
N VAL A 280 -6.37 -20.31 14.26
CA VAL A 280 -7.77 -20.29 14.67
C VAL A 280 -8.27 -18.86 14.86
N ALA A 281 -7.45 -17.96 15.41
CA ALA A 281 -7.80 -16.55 15.56
C ALA A 281 -8.04 -15.88 14.20
N ALA A 282 -7.15 -16.09 13.23
CA ALA A 282 -7.30 -15.57 11.87
C ALA A 282 -8.60 -16.10 11.21
N MET A 283 -8.84 -17.41 11.28
CA MET A 283 -10.06 -18.01 10.73
C MET A 283 -11.33 -17.48 11.41
N ASN A 284 -11.30 -17.25 12.72
CA ASN A 284 -12.45 -16.71 13.45
C ASN A 284 -12.77 -15.26 13.05
N VAL A 285 -11.75 -14.42 12.88
CA VAL A 285 -11.93 -13.03 12.38
C VAL A 285 -12.53 -13.07 10.98
N ARG A 286 -11.97 -13.87 10.08
CA ARG A 286 -12.51 -14.04 8.72
C ARG A 286 -13.96 -14.53 8.71
N ALA A 287 -14.31 -15.47 9.61
CA ALA A 287 -15.68 -15.94 9.73
C ALA A 287 -16.64 -14.83 10.16
N LYS A 288 -16.20 -13.97 11.11
CA LYS A 288 -16.98 -12.79 11.55
C LYS A 288 -17.20 -11.79 10.41
N GLU A 289 -16.19 -11.52 9.60
CA GLU A 289 -16.31 -10.66 8.41
C GLU A 289 -17.32 -11.22 7.39
N LEU A 290 -17.40 -12.54 7.27
CA LEU A 290 -18.37 -13.23 6.43
C LEU A 290 -19.77 -13.31 7.07
N GLY A 291 -19.97 -12.70 8.26
CA GLY A 291 -21.24 -12.64 8.96
C GLY A 291 -21.52 -13.81 9.92
N TYR A 292 -20.56 -14.69 10.16
CA TYR A 292 -20.68 -15.79 11.13
C TYR A 292 -19.96 -15.45 12.43
N ASP A 293 -20.71 -15.12 13.48
CA ASP A 293 -20.18 -14.89 14.83
C ASP A 293 -20.68 -15.99 15.79
N ALA A 294 -19.76 -16.94 16.08
CA ALA A 294 -20.03 -18.07 16.98
C ALA A 294 -20.39 -17.61 18.40
N THR A 295 -19.79 -16.50 18.87
CA THR A 295 -20.04 -15.97 20.21
C THR A 295 -21.43 -15.34 20.31
N ALA A 296 -21.82 -14.53 19.33
CA ALA A 296 -23.17 -13.97 19.26
C ALA A 296 -24.23 -15.07 19.15
N GLN A 297 -23.95 -16.12 18.37
CA GLN A 297 -24.84 -17.28 18.25
C GLN A 297 -24.96 -18.03 19.59
N PHE A 298 -23.87 -18.23 20.32
CA PHE A 298 -23.85 -18.87 21.64
C PHE A 298 -24.66 -18.03 22.64
N GLU A 299 -24.48 -16.73 22.74
CA GLU A 299 -25.20 -15.84 23.62
C GLU A 299 -26.72 -15.81 23.33
N SER A 300 -27.09 -15.78 22.05
CA SER A 300 -28.47 -15.90 21.61
C SER A 300 -29.12 -17.23 22.07
N ASN A 301 -28.42 -18.34 21.87
CA ASN A 301 -28.85 -19.66 22.29
C ASN A 301 -28.99 -19.76 23.81
N LEU A 302 -28.03 -19.24 24.57
CA LEU A 302 -28.03 -19.19 26.03
C LEU A 302 -29.21 -18.38 26.56
N SER A 303 -29.42 -17.20 26.00
CA SER A 303 -30.58 -16.32 26.34
C SER A 303 -31.93 -17.02 26.09
N ARG A 304 -32.04 -17.78 24.99
CA ARG A 304 -33.24 -18.55 24.66
C ARG A 304 -33.47 -19.69 25.65
N LEU A 305 -32.40 -20.40 26.06
CA LEU A 305 -32.50 -21.46 27.08
C LEU A 305 -32.90 -20.91 28.44
N ILE A 306 -32.33 -19.80 28.90
CA ILE A 306 -32.69 -19.13 30.16
C ILE A 306 -34.14 -18.71 30.17
N LYS A 307 -34.65 -18.13 29.07
CA LYS A 307 -36.08 -17.77 28.93
C LYS A 307 -36.99 -18.99 28.97
N LYS A 308 -36.57 -20.12 28.41
CA LYS A 308 -37.35 -21.38 28.42
C LYS A 308 -37.44 -22.03 29.81
N ASN A 309 -36.34 -21.92 30.61
CA ASN A 309 -36.28 -22.48 31.95
C ASN A 309 -36.91 -21.58 33.03
N LYS A 310 -37.30 -20.35 32.71
CA LYS A 310 -38.06 -19.43 33.59
C LYS A 310 -39.57 -19.53 33.44
N LYS A 311 -40.06 -20.34 32.51
CA LYS A 311 -41.48 -20.73 32.36
C LYS A 311 -41.70 -22.11 32.94
#